data_5f114bc2bd1b765f56639661c0258d20
#
_entry.id   5f114bc2bd1b765f56639661c0258d20
#
_cell.length_a   1.000
_cell.length_b   1.000
_cell.length_c   1.000
_cell.angle_alpha   90.00
_cell.angle_beta   90.00
_cell.angle_gamma   90.00
#
_symmetry.space_group_name_H-M   'P 1'
#
loop_
_entity.id
_entity.type
_entity.pdbx_description
1 polymer ?
#
loop_
_entity_poly.entity_id
_entity_poly.type
_entity_poly.pdbx_seq_one_letter_code
_entity_poly.pdbx_strand_id
1 'polypeptide(L)'
;HPTSLIPLSWSMRSYDLDVVVTRGAGIESRHRVHAAVVDSSDRLIGTAREPETVTMWRSCAKPFQVMPLLASGGFDEVGWGDDELALASASHGGEPEHVAIAESMLRDLGLEEGDLACGPHEPLSPRGARIVRDAGARPTRLHNNCSGKHAAMLARAHFSGWTLAGYERDGHPVQLAALQEVSRWTDVPEAKIIRAIDGCGVVVFGLPLDAMARAYARIAVAVSRGDEIPTRIARAITTRPFVFGGSDRFDSLVVEQTNGRVISKVGAEGVHSVAVFELGLGFAIKVEDGATRAQYPAVLHMLELLGALPEGLSPKLADYARARIRNTRGEVVGELLPASA
;
A
#
# COMPACT_ATOMS: atom_id res chain seq x y z
N HIS A 1 10.59 16.03 26.43
CA HIS A 1 10.81 17.23 25.63
C HIS A 1 10.50 16.86 24.16
N PRO A 2 9.61 17.57 23.48
CA PRO A 2 9.45 17.39 22.05
C PRO A 2 10.71 17.97 21.38
N THR A 3 11.52 17.11 20.81
CA THR A 3 12.59 17.52 19.90
C THR A 3 11.91 18.19 18.71
N SER A 4 12.07 19.52 18.62
CA SER A 4 11.64 20.27 17.45
C SER A 4 12.34 19.68 16.23
N LEU A 5 11.56 19.13 15.30
CA LEU A 5 12.05 18.78 13.98
C LEU A 5 12.56 20.08 13.34
N ILE A 6 13.88 20.29 13.36
CA ILE A 6 14.52 21.36 12.59
C ILE A 6 14.21 21.00 11.13
N PRO A 7 13.57 21.89 10.35
CA PRO A 7 13.33 21.63 8.95
C PRO A 7 14.69 21.51 8.26
N LEU A 8 15.09 20.29 7.92
CA LEU A 8 16.18 20.06 6.99
C LEU A 8 15.77 20.75 5.69
N SER A 9 16.53 21.77 5.28
CA SER A 9 16.31 22.43 3.99
C SER A 9 16.75 21.46 2.89
N TRP A 10 15.82 20.65 2.41
CA TRP A 10 16.07 19.76 1.29
C TRP A 10 16.16 20.60 0.01
N SER A 11 17.30 20.56 -0.66
CA SER A 11 17.37 21.00 -2.06
C SER A 11 16.74 19.95 -2.96
N MET A 12 16.09 20.37 -4.05
CA MET A 12 15.53 19.46 -5.06
C MET A 12 16.61 18.47 -5.53
N ARG A 13 16.32 17.20 -5.49
CA ARG A 13 17.22 16.10 -5.91
C ARG A 13 16.64 15.34 -7.10
N SER A 14 17.49 14.93 -8.01
CA SER A 14 17.15 13.97 -9.06
C SER A 14 17.73 12.60 -8.70
N TYR A 15 16.90 11.56 -8.78
CA TYR A 15 17.27 10.18 -8.50
C TYR A 15 17.25 9.33 -9.76
N ASP A 16 18.11 8.33 -9.85
CA ASP A 16 18.00 7.24 -10.83
C ASP A 16 17.45 6.01 -10.11
N LEU A 17 16.21 5.68 -10.40
CA LEU A 17 15.50 4.53 -9.82
C LEU A 17 15.21 3.44 -10.84
N ASP A 18 15.73 3.56 -12.06
CA ASP A 18 15.57 2.54 -13.07
C ASP A 18 16.09 1.20 -12.55
N VAL A 19 15.41 0.13 -12.93
CA VAL A 19 15.79 -1.22 -12.55
C VAL A 19 16.19 -2.00 -13.79
N VAL A 20 17.32 -2.68 -13.71
CA VAL A 20 17.83 -3.50 -14.82
C VAL A 20 17.76 -4.98 -14.49
N VAL A 21 17.56 -5.75 -15.55
CA VAL A 21 17.73 -7.20 -15.54
C VAL A 21 19.03 -7.51 -16.26
N THR A 22 19.94 -8.22 -15.61
CA THR A 22 21.21 -8.63 -16.23
C THR A 22 21.16 -10.08 -16.70
N ARG A 23 22.00 -10.40 -17.70
CA ARG A 23 22.32 -11.75 -18.09
C ARG A 23 23.84 -11.86 -18.28
N GLY A 24 24.51 -12.56 -17.37
CA GLY A 24 25.97 -12.47 -17.29
C GLY A 24 26.42 -11.01 -17.11
N ALA A 25 27.30 -10.53 -17.95
CA ALA A 25 27.80 -9.15 -17.93
C ALA A 25 26.91 -8.14 -18.69
N GLY A 26 25.86 -8.58 -19.36
CA GLY A 26 25.00 -7.73 -20.19
C GLY A 26 23.70 -7.32 -19.50
N ILE A 27 23.19 -6.14 -19.85
CA ILE A 27 21.81 -5.73 -19.50
C ILE A 27 20.86 -6.35 -20.53
N GLU A 28 19.94 -7.21 -20.05
CA GLU A 28 18.94 -7.88 -20.87
C GLU A 28 17.67 -7.04 -21.04
N SER A 29 17.25 -6.34 -19.97
CA SER A 29 16.10 -5.42 -20.02
C SER A 29 16.21 -4.32 -18.96
N ARG A 30 15.43 -3.25 -19.15
CA ARG A 30 15.38 -2.09 -18.26
C ARG A 30 13.94 -1.70 -18.01
N HIS A 31 13.61 -1.46 -16.75
CA HIS A 31 12.35 -0.90 -16.28
C HIS A 31 12.58 0.55 -15.88
N ARG A 32 11.83 1.47 -16.49
CA ARG A 32 11.86 2.89 -16.12
C ARG A 32 10.98 3.14 -14.91
N VAL A 33 11.47 3.97 -14.00
CA VAL A 33 10.76 4.27 -12.75
C VAL A 33 10.61 5.76 -12.57
N HIS A 34 9.36 6.23 -12.52
CA HIS A 34 9.00 7.59 -12.10
C HIS A 34 8.90 7.65 -10.59
N ALA A 35 9.27 8.79 -9.99
CA ALA A 35 9.09 9.01 -8.56
C ALA A 35 8.91 10.47 -8.22
N ALA A 36 8.20 10.70 -7.12
CA ALA A 36 8.08 11.98 -6.43
C ALA A 36 8.36 11.78 -4.95
N VAL A 37 9.11 12.70 -4.35
CA VAL A 37 9.38 12.78 -2.89
C VAL A 37 8.90 14.13 -2.40
N VAL A 38 8.03 14.14 -1.40
CA VAL A 38 7.40 15.33 -0.82
C VAL A 38 7.77 15.44 0.66
N ASP A 39 8.10 16.65 1.11
CA ASP A 39 8.46 16.93 2.50
C ASP A 39 7.25 17.33 3.37
N SER A 40 7.52 17.53 4.66
CA SER A 40 6.54 17.93 5.67
C SER A 40 5.86 19.30 5.43
N SER A 41 6.32 20.06 4.44
CA SER A 41 5.76 21.34 4.01
C SER A 41 5.04 21.26 2.68
N ASP A 42 4.66 20.06 2.24
CA ASP A 42 4.02 19.77 0.95
C ASP A 42 4.89 20.12 -0.29
N ARG A 43 6.20 20.31 -0.12
CA ARG A 43 7.11 20.66 -1.21
C ARG A 43 7.66 19.40 -1.87
N LEU A 44 7.66 19.39 -3.19
CA LEU A 44 8.40 18.39 -3.96
C LEU A 44 9.91 18.64 -3.78
N ILE A 45 10.63 17.68 -3.22
CA ILE A 45 12.06 17.80 -2.87
C ILE A 45 12.93 16.78 -3.61
N GLY A 46 12.31 15.84 -4.32
CA GLY A 46 13.05 14.85 -5.08
C GLY A 46 12.19 14.22 -6.17
N THR A 47 12.83 13.88 -7.27
CA THR A 47 12.15 13.29 -8.44
C THR A 47 13.00 12.22 -9.08
N ALA A 48 12.32 11.26 -9.72
CA ALA A 48 12.91 10.43 -10.76
C ALA A 48 11.99 10.53 -11.98
N ARG A 49 12.57 10.85 -13.15
CA ARG A 49 11.81 11.04 -14.39
C ARG A 49 10.65 12.04 -14.21
N GLU A 50 9.40 11.62 -14.52
CA GLU A 50 8.21 12.48 -14.55
C GLU A 50 7.40 12.34 -13.25
N PRO A 51 7.56 13.26 -12.27
CA PRO A 51 6.86 13.17 -10.98
C PRO A 51 5.35 13.43 -11.09
N GLU A 52 4.90 14.10 -12.14
CA GLU A 52 3.48 14.42 -12.40
C GLU A 52 2.77 13.35 -13.24
N THR A 53 3.44 12.21 -13.50
CA THR A 53 2.81 11.10 -14.23
C THR A 53 1.49 10.70 -13.58
N VAL A 54 0.39 10.78 -14.35
CA VAL A 54 -0.93 10.37 -13.89
C VAL A 54 -1.07 8.85 -14.02
N THR A 55 -1.41 8.20 -12.92
CA THR A 55 -1.64 6.75 -12.88
C THR A 55 -2.70 6.38 -11.85
N MET A 56 -3.21 5.15 -11.91
CA MET A 56 -4.14 4.62 -10.91
C MET A 56 -3.42 4.33 -9.61
N TRP A 57 -3.88 4.90 -8.50
CA TRP A 57 -3.25 4.73 -7.18
C TRP A 57 -3.38 3.32 -6.62
N ARG A 58 -4.40 2.61 -7.07
CA ARG A 58 -4.66 1.21 -6.71
C ARG A 58 -4.71 1.02 -5.18
N SER A 59 -4.14 -0.07 -4.71
CA SER A 59 -4.16 -0.41 -3.28
C SER A 59 -3.39 0.55 -2.37
N CYS A 60 -2.60 1.48 -2.90
CA CYS A 60 -1.97 2.52 -2.09
C CYS A 60 -3.00 3.51 -1.50
N ALA A 61 -4.21 3.59 -2.05
CA ALA A 61 -5.29 4.42 -1.51
C ALA A 61 -5.99 3.84 -0.26
N LYS A 62 -5.78 2.56 0.07
CA LYS A 62 -6.56 1.86 1.13
C LYS A 62 -6.50 2.52 2.50
N PRO A 63 -5.36 3.04 3.00
CA PRO A 63 -5.33 3.77 4.27
C PRO A 63 -6.27 4.97 4.31
N PHE A 64 -6.49 5.64 3.17
CA PHE A 64 -7.40 6.78 3.04
C PHE A 64 -8.85 6.32 2.89
N GLN A 65 -9.10 5.19 2.23
CA GLN A 65 -10.43 4.64 2.02
C GLN A 65 -11.11 4.15 3.31
N VAL A 66 -10.34 3.82 4.36
CA VAL A 66 -10.89 3.43 5.68
C VAL A 66 -11.18 4.63 6.59
N MET A 67 -10.58 5.80 6.34
CA MET A 67 -10.76 7.00 7.16
C MET A 67 -12.22 7.42 7.36
N PRO A 68 -13.10 7.35 6.34
CA PRO A 68 -14.52 7.72 6.54
C PRO A 68 -15.24 6.86 7.58
N LEU A 69 -14.87 5.58 7.71
CA LEU A 69 -15.45 4.70 8.75
C LEU A 69 -15.01 5.13 10.14
N LEU A 70 -13.73 5.46 10.32
CA LEU A 70 -13.21 5.97 11.59
C LEU A 70 -13.85 7.32 11.94
N ALA A 71 -13.89 8.24 10.99
CA ALA A 71 -14.45 9.58 11.18
C ALA A 71 -15.94 9.57 11.54
N SER A 72 -16.70 8.54 11.12
CA SER A 72 -18.11 8.42 11.46
C SER A 72 -18.37 7.82 12.85
N GLY A 73 -17.33 7.31 13.53
CA GLY A 73 -17.49 6.56 14.79
C GLY A 73 -17.92 5.10 14.59
N GLY A 74 -18.31 4.69 13.38
CA GLY A 74 -18.80 3.32 13.12
C GLY A 74 -17.76 2.22 13.38
N PHE A 75 -16.47 2.56 13.25
CA PHE A 75 -15.39 1.63 13.59
C PHE A 75 -15.37 1.30 15.09
N ASP A 76 -15.60 2.31 15.94
CA ASP A 76 -15.62 2.14 17.39
C ASP A 76 -16.95 1.53 17.87
N GLU A 77 -18.06 1.86 17.20
CA GLU A 77 -19.37 1.31 17.49
C GLU A 77 -19.43 -0.20 17.29
N VAL A 78 -18.78 -0.73 16.25
CA VAL A 78 -18.68 -2.19 16.02
C VAL A 78 -17.69 -2.87 16.96
N GLY A 79 -16.82 -2.10 17.64
CA GLY A 79 -15.84 -2.61 18.60
C GLY A 79 -14.58 -3.23 17.96
N TRP A 80 -14.24 -2.85 16.72
CA TRP A 80 -13.05 -3.34 16.03
C TRP A 80 -11.76 -2.74 16.58
N GLY A 81 -10.68 -3.50 16.47
CA GLY A 81 -9.34 -3.13 16.95
C GLY A 81 -8.28 -2.98 15.85
N ASP A 82 -7.03 -3.11 16.26
CA ASP A 82 -5.89 -2.90 15.35
C ASP A 82 -5.80 -3.99 14.26
N ASP A 83 -6.29 -5.21 14.49
CA ASP A 83 -6.25 -6.28 13.49
C ASP A 83 -7.22 -5.97 12.33
N GLU A 84 -8.46 -5.56 12.62
CA GLU A 84 -9.44 -5.19 11.61
C GLU A 84 -9.01 -3.93 10.85
N LEU A 85 -8.42 -2.95 11.54
CA LEU A 85 -7.94 -1.72 10.92
C LEU A 85 -6.74 -1.98 10.01
N ALA A 86 -5.81 -2.84 10.43
CA ALA A 86 -4.69 -3.26 9.61
C ALA A 86 -5.19 -4.01 8.36
N LEU A 87 -6.15 -4.95 8.53
CA LEU A 87 -6.72 -5.71 7.42
C LEU A 87 -7.51 -4.82 6.45
N ALA A 88 -8.27 -3.85 6.94
CA ALA A 88 -8.99 -2.88 6.11
C ALA A 88 -8.06 -2.03 5.24
N SER A 89 -6.84 -1.75 5.73
CA SER A 89 -5.78 -1.01 5.02
C SER A 89 -4.87 -1.91 4.17
N ALA A 90 -5.01 -3.24 4.27
CA ALA A 90 -4.10 -4.24 3.73
C ALA A 90 -4.26 -4.50 2.23
N SER A 91 -3.18 -5.04 1.65
CA SER A 91 -3.25 -5.95 0.50
C SER A 91 -2.74 -7.31 0.98
N HIS A 92 -3.57 -7.99 1.77
CA HIS A 92 -3.15 -9.14 2.54
C HIS A 92 -2.88 -10.40 1.69
N GLY A 93 -2.12 -11.31 2.26
CA GLY A 93 -1.67 -12.53 1.59
C GLY A 93 -2.75 -13.59 1.37
N GLY A 94 -3.96 -13.44 1.92
CA GLY A 94 -5.01 -14.45 1.86
C GLY A 94 -4.69 -15.71 2.68
N GLU A 95 -3.94 -15.55 3.76
CA GLU A 95 -3.61 -16.63 4.69
C GLU A 95 -4.76 -16.89 5.66
N PRO A 96 -4.83 -18.05 6.34
CA PRO A 96 -5.95 -18.41 7.21
C PRO A 96 -6.30 -17.35 8.25
N GLU A 97 -5.27 -16.68 8.79
CA GLU A 97 -5.44 -15.63 9.80
C GLU A 97 -6.14 -14.40 9.19
N HIS A 98 -5.82 -14.02 7.96
CA HIS A 98 -6.50 -12.93 7.24
C HIS A 98 -7.95 -13.28 6.95
N VAL A 99 -8.19 -14.53 6.49
CA VAL A 99 -9.53 -15.05 6.22
C VAL A 99 -10.39 -15.00 7.48
N ALA A 100 -9.84 -15.45 8.62
CA ALA A 100 -10.55 -15.46 9.90
C ALA A 100 -10.94 -14.05 10.37
N ILE A 101 -10.02 -13.05 10.22
CA ILE A 101 -10.34 -11.66 10.58
C ILE A 101 -11.42 -11.10 9.66
N ALA A 102 -11.31 -11.28 8.33
CA ALA A 102 -12.31 -10.80 7.38
C ALA A 102 -13.69 -11.44 7.62
N GLU A 103 -13.73 -12.73 7.92
CA GLU A 103 -14.97 -13.43 8.28
C GLU A 103 -15.56 -12.91 9.59
N SER A 104 -14.73 -12.65 10.61
CA SER A 104 -15.20 -12.04 11.86
C SER A 104 -15.78 -10.65 11.62
N MET A 105 -15.11 -9.80 10.81
CA MET A 105 -15.61 -8.48 10.47
C MET A 105 -17.02 -8.54 9.85
N LEU A 106 -17.28 -9.49 8.95
CA LEU A 106 -18.60 -9.67 8.36
C LEU A 106 -19.61 -10.13 9.39
N ARG A 107 -19.26 -11.12 10.20
CA ARG A 107 -20.15 -11.66 11.25
C ARG A 107 -20.57 -10.60 12.27
N ASP A 108 -19.66 -9.69 12.64
CA ASP A 108 -19.96 -8.60 13.57
C ASP A 108 -21.00 -7.62 12.99
N LEU A 109 -21.14 -7.57 11.67
CA LEU A 109 -22.16 -6.79 10.96
C LEU A 109 -23.44 -7.58 10.66
N GLY A 110 -23.49 -8.87 11.02
CA GLY A 110 -24.60 -9.77 10.62
C GLY A 110 -24.58 -10.11 9.12
N LEU A 111 -23.40 -10.05 8.49
CA LEU A 111 -23.19 -10.31 7.07
C LEU A 111 -22.41 -11.61 6.84
N GLU A 112 -22.38 -12.06 5.59
CA GLU A 112 -21.67 -13.26 5.18
C GLU A 112 -20.74 -12.99 3.98
N GLU A 113 -19.94 -13.97 3.58
CA GLU A 113 -19.02 -13.84 2.46
C GLU A 113 -19.73 -13.42 1.15
N GLY A 114 -20.99 -13.81 0.96
CA GLY A 114 -21.81 -13.46 -0.20
C GLY A 114 -22.01 -11.96 -0.38
N ASP A 115 -21.95 -11.18 0.70
CA ASP A 115 -22.11 -9.72 0.70
C ASP A 115 -20.88 -8.97 0.18
N LEU A 116 -19.72 -9.63 0.13
CA LEU A 116 -18.51 -9.04 -0.45
C LEU A 116 -18.66 -8.88 -1.96
N ALA A 117 -18.54 -7.69 -2.49
CA ALA A 117 -18.56 -7.43 -3.93
C ALA A 117 -17.28 -7.86 -4.65
N CYS A 118 -16.17 -8.07 -3.93
CA CYS A 118 -14.95 -8.62 -4.53
C CYS A 118 -15.16 -10.09 -4.92
N GLY A 119 -14.57 -10.52 -6.06
CA GLY A 119 -14.56 -11.91 -6.48
C GLY A 119 -13.58 -12.78 -5.69
N PRO A 120 -13.66 -14.11 -5.81
CA PRO A 120 -12.62 -15.02 -5.35
C PRO A 120 -11.26 -14.66 -5.96
N HIS A 121 -10.19 -14.84 -5.19
CA HIS A 121 -8.84 -14.56 -5.65
C HIS A 121 -7.84 -15.54 -5.03
N GLU A 122 -6.86 -16.00 -5.83
CA GLU A 122 -5.77 -16.80 -5.29
C GLU A 122 -5.04 -16.02 -4.18
N PRO A 123 -4.70 -16.66 -3.04
CA PRO A 123 -3.89 -16.01 -2.03
C PRO A 123 -2.60 -15.44 -2.61
N LEU A 124 -2.29 -14.18 -2.27
CA LEU A 124 -1.07 -13.53 -2.74
C LEU A 124 0.20 -14.06 -2.05
N SER A 125 0.07 -14.65 -0.87
CA SER A 125 1.21 -15.27 -0.20
C SER A 125 1.42 -16.72 -0.69
N PRO A 126 2.68 -17.15 -0.89
CA PRO A 126 2.97 -18.55 -1.21
C PRO A 126 2.47 -19.53 -0.14
N ARG A 127 2.47 -19.11 1.14
CA ARG A 127 1.94 -19.91 2.26
C ARG A 127 0.43 -20.10 2.11
N GLY A 128 -0.32 -19.04 1.89
CA GLY A 128 -1.77 -19.10 1.72
C GLY A 128 -2.16 -19.94 0.50
N ALA A 129 -1.54 -19.71 -0.65
CA ALA A 129 -1.78 -20.47 -1.87
C ALA A 129 -1.49 -21.97 -1.71
N ARG A 130 -0.46 -22.33 -0.95
CA ARG A 130 -0.13 -23.72 -0.65
C ARG A 130 -1.21 -24.37 0.24
N ILE A 131 -1.63 -23.70 1.30
CA ILE A 131 -2.63 -24.21 2.24
C ILE A 131 -3.95 -24.51 1.49
N VAL A 132 -4.43 -23.59 0.66
CA VAL A 132 -5.65 -23.78 -0.12
C VAL A 132 -5.53 -24.98 -1.07
N ARG A 133 -4.38 -25.10 -1.76
CA ARG A 133 -4.10 -26.20 -2.69
C ARG A 133 -4.00 -27.55 -1.96
N ASP A 134 -3.27 -27.61 -0.86
CA ASP A 134 -3.04 -28.85 -0.09
C ASP A 134 -4.35 -29.37 0.55
N ALA A 135 -5.27 -28.45 0.86
CA ALA A 135 -6.63 -28.77 1.30
C ALA A 135 -7.56 -29.22 0.16
N GLY A 136 -7.13 -29.20 -1.10
CA GLY A 136 -7.99 -29.44 -2.26
C GLY A 136 -9.14 -28.43 -2.39
N ALA A 137 -9.02 -27.27 -1.73
CA ALA A 137 -10.04 -26.23 -1.70
C ALA A 137 -9.89 -25.27 -2.89
N ARG A 138 -10.92 -24.46 -3.10
CA ARG A 138 -10.88 -23.34 -4.03
C ARG A 138 -10.78 -22.03 -3.24
N PRO A 139 -10.04 -21.03 -3.75
CA PRO A 139 -10.06 -19.70 -3.17
C PRO A 139 -11.49 -19.13 -3.15
N THR A 140 -11.81 -18.39 -2.11
CA THR A 140 -13.09 -17.73 -1.93
C THR A 140 -12.93 -16.20 -1.93
N ARG A 141 -14.01 -15.44 -1.77
CA ARG A 141 -13.97 -13.98 -1.68
C ARG A 141 -13.18 -13.49 -0.45
N LEU A 142 -13.17 -14.28 0.63
CA LEU A 142 -12.39 -13.98 1.83
C LEU A 142 -10.87 -14.03 1.57
N HIS A 143 -10.42 -14.86 0.62
CA HIS A 143 -9.01 -14.91 0.21
C HIS A 143 -8.57 -13.72 -0.65
N ASN A 144 -9.53 -12.94 -1.18
CA ASN A 144 -9.21 -11.73 -1.94
C ASN A 144 -8.43 -10.73 -1.06
N ASN A 145 -7.30 -10.23 -1.54
CA ASN A 145 -6.45 -9.30 -0.81
C ASN A 145 -7.12 -7.98 -0.41
N CYS A 146 -8.36 -7.76 -0.84
CA CYS A 146 -9.18 -6.61 -0.54
C CYS A 146 -10.36 -6.92 0.39
N SER A 147 -10.54 -8.17 0.86
CA SER A 147 -11.72 -8.56 1.64
C SER A 147 -11.91 -7.71 2.89
N GLY A 148 -10.84 -7.39 3.63
CA GLY A 148 -10.91 -6.49 4.79
C GLY A 148 -11.35 -5.06 4.43
N LYS A 149 -10.85 -4.50 3.31
CA LYS A 149 -11.33 -3.22 2.80
C LYS A 149 -12.82 -3.25 2.47
N HIS A 150 -13.29 -4.32 1.83
CA HIS A 150 -14.70 -4.49 1.50
C HIS A 150 -15.57 -4.62 2.75
N ALA A 151 -15.13 -5.37 3.78
CA ALA A 151 -15.82 -5.44 5.06
C ALA A 151 -15.90 -4.06 5.74
N ALA A 152 -14.83 -3.27 5.72
CA ALA A 152 -14.84 -1.91 6.25
C ALA A 152 -15.78 -0.96 5.46
N MET A 153 -15.89 -1.11 4.14
CA MET A 153 -16.84 -0.36 3.33
C MET A 153 -18.30 -0.75 3.62
N LEU A 154 -18.57 -2.02 3.83
CA LEU A 154 -19.88 -2.51 4.29
C LEU A 154 -20.22 -1.96 5.68
N ALA A 155 -19.28 -1.96 6.62
CA ALA A 155 -19.47 -1.33 7.93
C ALA A 155 -19.80 0.16 7.81
N ARG A 156 -19.08 0.90 6.94
CA ARG A 156 -19.37 2.32 6.70
C ARG A 156 -20.78 2.53 6.18
N ALA A 157 -21.27 1.69 5.27
CA ALA A 157 -22.66 1.76 4.80
C ALA A 157 -23.65 1.41 5.90
N HIS A 158 -23.39 0.33 6.65
CA HIS A 158 -24.25 -0.15 7.74
C HIS A 158 -24.49 0.93 8.81
N PHE A 159 -23.43 1.50 9.39
CA PHE A 159 -23.50 2.52 10.43
C PHE A 159 -23.99 3.89 9.94
N SER A 160 -24.07 4.09 8.64
CA SER A 160 -24.66 5.29 8.06
C SER A 160 -26.11 5.13 7.62
N GLY A 161 -26.68 3.93 7.77
CA GLY A 161 -28.02 3.63 7.29
C GLY A 161 -28.13 3.66 5.76
N TRP A 162 -27.02 3.50 5.04
CA TRP A 162 -27.02 3.43 3.58
C TRP A 162 -27.29 2.01 3.09
N THR A 163 -27.76 1.86 1.86
CA THR A 163 -27.92 0.53 1.25
C THR A 163 -26.56 -0.19 1.21
N LEU A 164 -26.55 -1.47 1.50
CA LEU A 164 -25.34 -2.30 1.35
C LEU A 164 -25.13 -2.71 -0.11
N ALA A 165 -26.22 -2.89 -0.87
CA ALA A 165 -26.14 -3.28 -2.27
C ALA A 165 -25.51 -2.17 -3.11
N GLY A 166 -24.50 -2.52 -3.90
CA GLY A 166 -23.81 -1.58 -4.78
C GLY A 166 -22.83 -0.65 -4.07
N TYR A 167 -22.44 -0.94 -2.83
CA TYR A 167 -21.46 -0.12 -2.10
C TYR A 167 -20.13 0.07 -2.83
N GLU A 168 -19.84 -0.81 -3.77
CA GLU A 168 -18.64 -0.78 -4.62
C GLU A 168 -18.76 0.16 -5.83
N ARG A 169 -19.99 0.59 -6.17
CA ARG A 169 -20.28 1.35 -7.39
C ARG A 169 -19.95 2.82 -7.26
N ASP A 170 -19.47 3.40 -8.36
CA ASP A 170 -19.32 4.86 -8.46
C ASP A 170 -20.67 5.56 -8.23
N GLY A 171 -20.65 6.64 -7.43
CA GLY A 171 -21.86 7.35 -7.00
C GLY A 171 -22.49 6.80 -5.71
N HIS A 172 -22.14 5.61 -5.23
CA HIS A 172 -22.57 5.16 -3.92
C HIS A 172 -21.92 6.02 -2.81
N PRO A 173 -22.67 6.38 -1.73
CA PRO A 173 -22.12 7.26 -0.66
C PRO A 173 -20.79 6.79 -0.05
N VAL A 174 -20.55 5.48 0.06
CA VAL A 174 -19.27 4.91 0.51
C VAL A 174 -18.11 5.33 -0.41
N GLN A 175 -18.31 5.24 -1.73
CA GLN A 175 -17.26 5.60 -2.70
C GLN A 175 -17.08 7.12 -2.82
N LEU A 176 -18.16 7.88 -2.65
CA LEU A 176 -18.07 9.35 -2.59
C LEU A 176 -17.31 9.80 -1.34
N ALA A 177 -17.55 9.19 -0.19
CA ALA A 177 -16.78 9.48 1.02
C ALA A 177 -15.28 9.13 0.86
N ALA A 178 -14.97 8.02 0.19
CA ALA A 178 -13.59 7.66 -0.13
C ALA A 178 -12.94 8.67 -1.11
N LEU A 179 -13.68 9.13 -2.13
CA LEU A 179 -13.22 10.16 -3.07
C LEU A 179 -12.91 11.47 -2.35
N GLN A 180 -13.75 11.90 -1.42
CA GLN A 180 -13.54 13.11 -0.61
C GLN A 180 -12.25 13.02 0.21
N GLU A 181 -11.98 11.88 0.86
CA GLU A 181 -10.72 11.67 1.59
C GLU A 181 -9.51 11.68 0.66
N VAL A 182 -9.58 10.99 -0.47
CA VAL A 182 -8.52 11.03 -1.48
C VAL A 182 -8.26 12.45 -1.94
N SER A 183 -9.29 13.22 -2.29
CA SER A 183 -9.17 14.63 -2.68
C SER A 183 -8.52 15.47 -1.58
N ARG A 184 -8.98 15.34 -0.33
CA ARG A 184 -8.47 16.08 0.83
C ARG A 184 -6.98 15.82 1.09
N TRP A 185 -6.56 14.55 1.05
CA TRP A 185 -5.17 14.18 1.37
C TRP A 185 -4.19 14.44 0.23
N THR A 186 -4.64 14.34 -1.01
CA THR A 186 -3.79 14.57 -2.20
C THR A 186 -3.77 16.01 -2.67
N ASP A 187 -4.72 16.84 -2.21
CA ASP A 187 -4.96 18.21 -2.69
C ASP A 187 -5.33 18.26 -4.19
N VAL A 188 -5.90 17.17 -4.71
CA VAL A 188 -6.45 17.11 -6.07
C VAL A 188 -7.95 17.26 -6.01
N PRO A 189 -8.54 18.28 -6.68
CA PRO A 189 -9.99 18.44 -6.72
C PRO A 189 -10.70 17.17 -7.22
N GLU A 190 -11.81 16.77 -6.59
CA GLU A 190 -12.57 15.56 -6.94
C GLU A 190 -12.87 15.46 -8.45
N ALA A 191 -13.20 16.58 -9.09
CA ALA A 191 -13.50 16.65 -10.52
C ALA A 191 -12.30 16.35 -11.42
N LYS A 192 -11.07 16.41 -10.90
CA LYS A 192 -9.82 16.08 -11.62
C LYS A 192 -9.30 14.68 -11.35
N ILE A 193 -9.86 13.99 -10.35
CA ILE A 193 -9.50 12.60 -10.04
C ILE A 193 -10.20 11.69 -11.05
N ILE A 194 -9.41 10.92 -11.78
CA ILE A 194 -9.93 9.90 -12.71
C ILE A 194 -10.52 8.76 -11.86
N ARG A 195 -11.74 8.33 -12.20
CA ARG A 195 -12.40 7.20 -11.55
C ARG A 195 -12.58 6.07 -12.54
N ALA A 196 -12.25 4.86 -12.10
CA ALA A 196 -12.43 3.63 -12.86
C ALA A 196 -12.77 2.49 -11.90
N ILE A 197 -12.94 1.28 -12.40
CA ILE A 197 -13.21 0.09 -11.60
C ILE A 197 -11.90 -0.65 -11.35
N ASP A 198 -11.57 -0.91 -10.07
CA ASP A 198 -10.41 -1.71 -9.67
C ASP A 198 -10.67 -3.21 -9.88
N GLY A 199 -9.60 -4.02 -9.83
CA GLY A 199 -9.69 -5.47 -9.96
C GLY A 199 -10.58 -6.15 -8.91
N CYS A 200 -10.82 -5.52 -7.76
CA CYS A 200 -11.74 -6.00 -6.73
C CYS A 200 -13.17 -5.45 -6.86
N GLY A 201 -13.45 -4.64 -7.87
CA GLY A 201 -14.80 -4.13 -8.17
C GLY A 201 -15.12 -2.75 -7.61
N VAL A 202 -14.35 -2.20 -6.64
CA VAL A 202 -14.57 -0.85 -6.10
C VAL A 202 -14.00 0.23 -7.02
N VAL A 203 -14.33 1.49 -6.74
CA VAL A 203 -13.74 2.64 -7.44
C VAL A 203 -12.24 2.72 -7.17
N VAL A 204 -11.46 2.90 -8.23
CA VAL A 204 -10.04 3.22 -8.19
C VAL A 204 -9.82 4.66 -8.64
N PHE A 205 -8.84 5.33 -8.06
CA PHE A 205 -8.53 6.73 -8.26
C PHE A 205 -7.25 6.92 -9.06
N GLY A 206 -7.33 7.68 -10.16
CA GLY A 206 -6.18 8.07 -10.97
C GLY A 206 -5.85 9.53 -10.75
N LEU A 207 -4.58 9.82 -10.42
CA LEU A 207 -4.09 11.14 -10.06
C LEU A 207 -2.57 11.23 -10.27
N PRO A 208 -1.98 12.45 -10.22
CA PRO A 208 -0.54 12.62 -10.36
C PRO A 208 0.26 11.95 -9.24
N LEU A 209 1.45 11.46 -9.58
CA LEU A 209 2.31 10.71 -8.66
C LEU A 209 2.82 11.57 -7.49
N ASP A 210 3.11 12.85 -7.72
CA ASP A 210 3.49 13.80 -6.66
C ASP A 210 2.35 14.03 -5.65
N ALA A 211 1.11 14.01 -6.09
CA ALA A 211 -0.05 14.10 -5.21
C ALA A 211 -0.19 12.85 -4.33
N MET A 212 0.16 11.66 -4.85
CA MET A 212 0.22 10.43 -4.07
C MET A 212 1.32 10.51 -3.00
N ALA A 213 2.50 11.04 -3.35
CA ALA A 213 3.60 11.28 -2.42
C ALA A 213 3.20 12.28 -1.32
N ARG A 214 2.52 13.37 -1.70
CA ARG A 214 2.00 14.39 -0.76
C ARG A 214 1.07 13.78 0.28
N ALA A 215 0.14 12.93 -0.14
CA ALA A 215 -0.78 12.28 0.81
C ALA A 215 -0.03 11.45 1.86
N TYR A 216 1.02 10.72 1.48
CA TYR A 216 1.83 9.95 2.41
C TYR A 216 2.75 10.82 3.28
N ALA A 217 3.27 11.94 2.78
CA ALA A 217 3.97 12.93 3.59
C ALA A 217 3.04 13.53 4.66
N ARG A 218 1.81 13.87 4.27
CA ARG A 218 0.78 14.38 5.21
C ARG A 218 0.40 13.35 6.27
N ILE A 219 0.34 12.05 5.95
CA ILE A 219 0.17 10.99 6.98
C ILE A 219 1.34 11.04 7.97
N ALA A 220 2.60 11.11 7.49
CA ALA A 220 3.76 11.17 8.37
C ALA A 220 3.70 12.39 9.32
N VAL A 221 3.31 13.55 8.80
CA VAL A 221 3.13 14.78 9.60
C VAL A 221 1.97 14.65 10.59
N ALA A 222 0.82 14.14 10.15
CA ALA A 222 -0.36 13.96 11.00
C ALA A 222 -0.07 13.00 12.18
N VAL A 223 0.63 11.91 11.92
CA VAL A 223 1.09 10.97 12.97
C VAL A 223 2.04 11.67 13.95
N SER A 224 2.99 12.48 13.47
CA SER A 224 3.91 13.22 14.35
C SER A 224 3.21 14.25 15.24
N ARG A 225 2.06 14.75 14.80
CA ARG A 225 1.20 15.67 15.58
C ARG A 225 0.27 14.94 16.55
N GLY A 226 0.12 13.63 16.41
CA GLY A 226 -0.82 12.84 17.18
C GLY A 226 -2.28 12.98 16.70
N ASP A 227 -2.49 13.35 15.43
CA ASP A 227 -3.83 13.43 14.85
C ASP A 227 -4.47 12.03 14.93
N GLU A 228 -5.67 11.94 15.51
CA GLU A 228 -6.27 10.67 15.96
C GLU A 228 -6.34 9.61 14.85
N ILE A 229 -7.06 9.88 13.77
CA ILE A 229 -7.32 8.87 12.72
C ILE A 229 -6.05 8.40 12.03
N PRO A 230 -5.15 9.29 11.53
CA PRO A 230 -3.88 8.85 10.94
C PRO A 230 -3.00 8.06 11.91
N THR A 231 -2.98 8.46 13.19
CA THR A 231 -2.19 7.77 14.22
C THR A 231 -2.74 6.37 14.50
N ARG A 232 -4.07 6.18 14.55
CA ARG A 232 -4.70 4.87 14.70
C ARG A 232 -4.36 3.95 13.52
N ILE A 233 -4.46 4.44 12.28
CA ILE A 233 -4.13 3.68 11.08
C ILE A 233 -2.64 3.30 11.08
N ALA A 234 -1.76 4.27 11.36
CA ALA A 234 -0.32 4.01 11.41
C ALA A 234 0.03 2.98 12.49
N ARG A 235 -0.55 3.10 13.70
CA ARG A 235 -0.37 2.13 14.78
C ARG A 235 -0.82 0.73 14.35
N ALA A 236 -2.02 0.59 13.79
CA ALA A 236 -2.54 -0.69 13.34
C ALA A 236 -1.60 -1.35 12.32
N ILE A 237 -1.14 -0.60 11.32
CA ILE A 237 -0.22 -1.11 10.29
C ILE A 237 1.13 -1.51 10.91
N THR A 238 1.70 -0.66 11.78
CA THR A 238 3.06 -0.87 12.30
C THR A 238 3.12 -1.89 13.41
N THR A 239 2.04 -2.12 14.17
CA THR A 239 1.97 -3.14 15.22
C THR A 239 1.43 -4.48 14.70
N ARG A 240 0.81 -4.51 13.53
CA ARG A 240 0.24 -5.71 12.89
C ARG A 240 0.75 -5.93 11.46
N PRO A 241 2.09 -5.90 11.23
CA PRO A 241 2.65 -5.97 9.88
C PRO A 241 2.26 -7.26 9.15
N PHE A 242 2.14 -8.39 9.85
CA PHE A 242 1.65 -9.64 9.28
C PHE A 242 0.19 -9.49 8.76
N VAL A 243 -0.70 -8.91 9.53
CA VAL A 243 -2.12 -8.71 9.12
C VAL A 243 -2.19 -7.74 7.93
N PHE A 244 -1.34 -6.71 7.92
CA PHE A 244 -1.28 -5.73 6.85
C PHE A 244 -0.78 -6.29 5.51
N GLY A 245 0.11 -7.27 5.51
CA GLY A 245 0.67 -7.84 4.28
C GLY A 245 0.58 -9.37 4.20
N GLY A 246 1.16 -10.05 5.15
CA GLY A 246 1.26 -11.52 5.21
C GLY A 246 2.70 -12.01 5.36
N SER A 247 2.84 -13.32 5.42
CA SER A 247 4.15 -13.98 5.51
C SER A 247 5.02 -13.63 4.32
N ASP A 248 6.23 -13.12 4.61
CA ASP A 248 7.25 -12.81 3.61
C ASP A 248 6.81 -11.76 2.53
N ARG A 249 5.74 -11.02 2.81
CA ARG A 249 5.28 -9.96 1.94
C ARG A 249 6.11 -8.69 2.13
N PHE A 250 6.42 -8.02 1.03
CA PHE A 250 7.29 -6.85 1.00
C PHE A 250 6.89 -5.77 2.02
N ASP A 251 5.61 -5.37 2.04
CA ASP A 251 5.13 -4.31 2.94
C ASP A 251 5.33 -4.69 4.42
N SER A 252 5.04 -5.96 4.78
CA SER A 252 5.28 -6.47 6.15
C SER A 252 6.75 -6.41 6.52
N LEU A 253 7.62 -6.90 5.63
CA LEU A 253 9.08 -6.93 5.87
C LEU A 253 9.68 -5.52 6.00
N VAL A 254 9.21 -4.54 5.23
CA VAL A 254 9.67 -3.15 5.36
C VAL A 254 9.25 -2.56 6.70
N VAL A 255 8.00 -2.76 7.12
CA VAL A 255 7.51 -2.30 8.43
C VAL A 255 8.33 -2.94 9.57
N GLU A 256 8.54 -4.26 9.52
CA GLU A 256 9.33 -4.99 10.51
C GLU A 256 10.79 -4.52 10.55
N GLN A 257 11.45 -4.44 9.39
CA GLN A 257 12.85 -4.02 9.26
C GLN A 257 13.10 -2.61 9.78
N THR A 258 12.12 -1.73 9.62
CA THR A 258 12.22 -0.32 10.05
C THR A 258 11.64 -0.10 11.46
N ASN A 259 11.25 -1.16 12.17
CA ASN A 259 10.59 -1.06 13.48
C ASN A 259 9.40 -0.08 13.47
N GLY A 260 8.60 -0.12 12.42
CA GLY A 260 7.41 0.73 12.27
C GLY A 260 7.70 2.20 11.95
N ARG A 261 8.94 2.60 11.64
CA ARG A 261 9.28 3.97 11.23
C ARG A 261 8.81 4.32 9.82
N VAL A 262 8.46 3.31 9.05
CA VAL A 262 8.02 3.44 7.65
C VAL A 262 6.72 2.66 7.46
N ILE A 263 5.74 3.29 6.81
CA ILE A 263 4.63 2.58 6.17
C ILE A 263 4.94 2.47 4.68
N SER A 264 4.99 1.24 4.20
CA SER A 264 5.16 0.89 2.80
C SER A 264 3.86 0.28 2.29
N LYS A 265 3.31 0.78 1.18
CA LYS A 265 2.05 0.27 0.64
C LYS A 265 2.16 -0.04 -0.85
N VAL A 266 2.06 -1.32 -1.15
CA VAL A 266 2.03 -1.82 -2.52
C VAL A 266 0.73 -1.48 -3.24
N GLY A 267 0.83 -1.08 -4.50
CA GLY A 267 -0.26 -1.04 -5.47
C GLY A 267 0.05 -1.96 -6.66
N ALA A 268 -0.97 -2.39 -7.37
CA ALA A 268 -0.79 -3.14 -8.61
C ALA A 268 -0.18 -2.25 -9.71
N GLU A 269 0.33 -2.86 -10.78
CA GLU A 269 0.90 -2.16 -11.94
C GLU A 269 2.11 -1.27 -11.59
N GLY A 270 2.95 -1.73 -10.66
CA GLY A 270 4.20 -1.04 -10.33
C GLY A 270 4.03 0.28 -9.59
N VAL A 271 2.89 0.53 -8.94
CA VAL A 271 2.66 1.71 -8.09
C VAL A 271 2.97 1.37 -6.64
N HIS A 272 3.69 2.25 -5.96
CA HIS A 272 4.00 2.13 -4.54
C HIS A 272 3.99 3.48 -3.87
N SER A 273 3.51 3.56 -2.64
CA SER A 273 3.54 4.78 -1.84
C SER A 273 4.08 4.50 -0.45
N VAL A 274 4.88 5.41 0.08
CA VAL A 274 5.62 5.22 1.32
C VAL A 274 5.56 6.48 2.18
N ALA A 275 5.32 6.32 3.48
CA ALA A 275 5.47 7.36 4.49
C ALA A 275 6.68 7.05 5.38
N VAL A 276 7.56 8.03 5.59
CA VAL A 276 8.74 7.94 6.46
C VAL A 276 8.53 8.89 7.64
N PHE A 277 8.16 8.36 8.79
CA PHE A 277 7.69 9.16 9.93
C PHE A 277 8.75 10.09 10.50
N GLU A 278 9.95 9.57 10.76
CA GLU A 278 11.04 10.36 11.38
C GLU A 278 11.52 11.52 10.52
N LEU A 279 11.39 11.39 9.20
CA LEU A 279 11.79 12.43 8.25
C LEU A 279 10.63 13.36 7.87
N GLY A 280 9.39 13.01 8.24
CA GLY A 280 8.20 13.72 7.79
C GLY A 280 8.06 13.71 6.26
N LEU A 281 8.49 12.63 5.60
CA LEU A 281 8.50 12.51 4.15
C LEU A 281 7.46 11.53 3.66
N GLY A 282 6.98 11.77 2.45
CA GLY A 282 6.25 10.78 1.65
C GLY A 282 6.86 10.66 0.27
N PHE A 283 6.87 9.46 -0.29
CA PHE A 283 7.20 9.28 -1.69
C PHE A 283 6.26 8.30 -2.38
N ALA A 284 6.15 8.44 -3.68
CA ALA A 284 5.46 7.50 -4.53
C ALA A 284 6.32 7.18 -5.75
N ILE A 285 6.24 5.93 -6.22
CA ILE A 285 6.88 5.49 -7.45
C ILE A 285 5.87 4.87 -8.41
N LYS A 286 6.19 4.92 -9.69
CA LYS A 286 5.50 4.22 -10.76
C LYS A 286 6.52 3.58 -11.68
N VAL A 287 6.51 2.25 -11.76
CA VAL A 287 7.22 1.53 -12.81
C VAL A 287 6.43 1.70 -14.11
N GLU A 288 7.04 2.27 -15.14
CA GLU A 288 6.35 2.70 -16.36
C GLU A 288 5.56 1.57 -17.03
N ASP A 289 6.15 0.40 -17.16
CA ASP A 289 5.56 -0.80 -17.77
C ASP A 289 4.70 -1.65 -16.80
N GLY A 290 4.56 -1.24 -15.55
CA GLY A 290 3.76 -1.94 -14.54
C GLY A 290 4.43 -3.18 -13.93
N ALA A 291 5.67 -3.48 -14.27
CA ALA A 291 6.36 -4.69 -13.83
C ALA A 291 6.62 -4.70 -12.31
N THR A 292 5.87 -5.53 -11.58
CA THR A 292 5.98 -5.67 -10.11
C THR A 292 7.41 -6.07 -9.69
N ARG A 293 8.13 -6.84 -10.52
CA ARG A 293 9.50 -7.26 -10.21
C ARG A 293 10.47 -6.08 -10.05
N ALA A 294 10.22 -4.95 -10.72
CA ALA A 294 11.04 -3.74 -10.62
C ALA A 294 10.58 -2.79 -9.49
N GLN A 295 9.36 -2.95 -9.00
CA GLN A 295 8.75 -2.09 -7.99
C GLN A 295 9.52 -2.13 -6.67
N TYR A 296 9.80 -3.32 -6.16
CA TYR A 296 10.41 -3.49 -4.84
C TYR A 296 11.89 -3.05 -4.77
N PRO A 297 12.75 -3.41 -5.74
CA PRO A 297 14.11 -2.86 -5.79
C PRO A 297 14.14 -1.33 -5.83
N ALA A 298 13.25 -0.70 -6.62
CA ALA A 298 13.17 0.74 -6.71
C ALA A 298 12.74 1.40 -5.38
N VAL A 299 11.78 0.80 -4.66
CA VAL A 299 11.35 1.28 -3.33
C VAL A 299 12.48 1.17 -2.32
N LEU A 300 13.17 0.03 -2.24
CA LEU A 300 14.27 -0.16 -1.31
C LEU A 300 15.43 0.79 -1.61
N HIS A 301 15.75 0.98 -2.88
CA HIS A 301 16.80 1.92 -3.28
C HIS A 301 16.43 3.37 -2.91
N MET A 302 15.16 3.78 -3.10
CA MET A 302 14.72 5.11 -2.65
C MET A 302 14.82 5.24 -1.13
N LEU A 303 14.40 4.24 -0.36
CA LEU A 303 14.52 4.25 1.10
C LEU A 303 15.99 4.35 1.56
N GLU A 304 16.89 3.66 0.87
CA GLU A 304 18.34 3.74 1.10
C GLU A 304 18.87 5.16 0.82
N LEU A 305 18.56 5.73 -0.34
CA LEU A 305 18.96 7.10 -0.75
C LEU A 305 18.42 8.17 0.20
N LEU A 306 17.28 7.94 0.85
CA LEU A 306 16.70 8.82 1.87
C LEU A 306 17.26 8.55 3.28
N GLY A 307 18.09 7.52 3.47
CA GLY A 307 18.60 7.14 4.79
C GLY A 307 17.51 6.59 5.72
N ALA A 308 16.44 6.02 5.15
CA ALA A 308 15.28 5.53 5.90
C ALA A 308 15.36 4.02 6.24
N LEU A 309 16.39 3.32 5.77
CA LEU A 309 16.66 1.93 6.12
C LEU A 309 17.74 1.84 7.20
N PRO A 310 17.66 0.86 8.13
CA PRO A 310 18.77 0.54 9.03
C PRO A 310 19.94 -0.08 8.23
N GLU A 311 21.12 -0.09 8.86
CA GLU A 311 22.28 -0.78 8.29
C GLU A 311 21.99 -2.27 8.13
N GLY A 312 22.19 -2.78 6.91
CA GLY A 312 21.97 -4.18 6.55
C GLY A 312 20.49 -4.55 6.40
N LEU A 313 20.17 -5.26 5.35
CA LEU A 313 18.83 -5.80 5.12
C LEU A 313 18.72 -7.23 5.65
N SER A 314 17.54 -7.58 6.17
CA SER A 314 17.22 -8.98 6.45
C SER A 314 17.36 -9.81 5.16
N PRO A 315 17.72 -11.12 5.24
CA PRO A 315 17.92 -11.95 4.05
C PRO A 315 16.72 -11.89 3.07
N LYS A 316 15.49 -11.92 3.60
CA LYS A 316 14.28 -11.85 2.78
C LYS A 316 14.12 -10.50 2.07
N LEU A 317 14.43 -9.41 2.75
CA LEU A 317 14.33 -8.07 2.15
C LEU A 317 15.47 -7.82 1.15
N ALA A 318 16.66 -8.39 1.40
CA ALA A 318 17.78 -8.37 0.46
C ALA A 318 17.45 -9.08 -0.87
N ASP A 319 16.68 -10.17 -0.82
CA ASP A 319 16.18 -10.85 -2.03
C ASP A 319 15.21 -9.96 -2.84
N TYR A 320 14.48 -9.04 -2.20
CA TYR A 320 13.67 -8.03 -2.89
C TYR A 320 14.51 -6.89 -3.46
N ALA A 321 15.60 -6.50 -2.79
CA ALA A 321 16.49 -5.44 -3.26
C ALA A 321 17.29 -5.88 -4.50
N ARG A 322 17.71 -7.15 -4.51
CA ARG A 322 18.57 -7.72 -5.57
C ARG A 322 18.18 -9.17 -5.85
N ALA A 323 17.17 -9.34 -6.69
CA ALA A 323 16.63 -10.65 -7.00
C ALA A 323 17.55 -11.43 -7.96
N ARG A 324 17.98 -12.63 -7.54
CA ARG A 324 18.79 -13.52 -8.38
C ARG A 324 17.93 -14.25 -9.40
N ILE A 325 18.34 -14.20 -10.64
CA ILE A 325 17.71 -14.93 -11.74
C ILE A 325 18.40 -16.28 -11.89
N ARG A 326 17.63 -17.35 -11.80
CA ARG A 326 18.14 -18.71 -11.92
C ARG A 326 17.62 -19.40 -13.17
N ASN A 327 18.44 -20.23 -13.77
CA ASN A 327 18.02 -21.13 -14.85
C ASN A 327 17.33 -22.38 -14.26
N THR A 328 16.89 -23.27 -15.15
CA THR A 328 16.20 -24.52 -14.77
C THR A 328 17.09 -25.52 -14.01
N ARG A 329 18.41 -25.31 -14.00
CA ARG A 329 19.37 -26.08 -13.19
C ARG A 329 19.67 -25.45 -11.84
N GLY A 330 19.04 -24.29 -11.52
CA GLY A 330 19.26 -23.57 -10.28
C GLY A 330 20.50 -22.65 -10.27
N GLU A 331 21.23 -22.54 -11.36
CA GLU A 331 22.42 -21.68 -11.49
C GLU A 331 21.99 -20.21 -11.59
N VAL A 332 22.71 -19.31 -10.89
CA VAL A 332 22.50 -17.87 -11.04
C VAL A 332 23.05 -17.41 -12.38
N VAL A 333 22.20 -16.87 -13.23
CA VAL A 333 22.53 -16.45 -14.60
C VAL A 333 22.37 -14.95 -14.82
N GLY A 334 21.83 -14.23 -13.84
CA GLY A 334 21.64 -12.80 -13.85
C GLY A 334 21.02 -12.30 -12.55
N GLU A 335 20.80 -11.02 -12.50
CA GLU A 335 20.19 -10.36 -11.33
C GLU A 335 19.23 -9.25 -11.80
N LEU A 336 18.33 -8.89 -10.92
CA LEU A 336 17.45 -7.72 -11.04
C LEU A 336 17.84 -6.75 -9.94
N LEU A 337 18.23 -5.53 -10.29
CA LEU A 337 18.81 -4.55 -9.37
C LEU A 337 18.60 -3.11 -9.87
N PRO A 338 18.71 -2.08 -9.01
CA PRO A 338 18.75 -0.69 -9.44
C PRO A 338 19.89 -0.44 -10.45
N ALA A 339 19.64 0.38 -11.46
CA ALA A 339 20.62 0.62 -12.53
C ALA A 339 21.85 1.41 -12.04
N SER A 340 21.70 2.16 -10.95
CA SER A 340 22.73 2.99 -10.30
C SER A 340 23.47 2.27 -9.15
N ALA A 341 23.13 1.01 -8.86
CA ALA A 341 23.69 0.24 -7.75
C ALA A 341 24.99 -0.49 -8.10
#